data_bb9d3b12d9487c90d22903ee15fb6e64
#
_entry.id   bb9d3b12d9487c90d22903ee15fb6e64
#
_cell.length_a   1.000
_cell.length_b   1.000
_cell.length_c   1.000
_cell.angle_alpha   90.00
_cell.angle_beta   90.00
_cell.angle_gamma   90.00
#
_symmetry.space_group_name_H-M   'P 1'
#
loop_
_entity.id
_entity.type
_entity.pdbx_description
1 polymer ?
#
loop_
_entity_poly.entity_id
_entity_poly.type
_entity_poly.pdbx_seq_one_letter_code
_entity_poly.pdbx_strand_id
1 'polypeptide(L)'
;MSLLASRRTLAAASSLLLAAVGLTGCLSLPGGAGGSKSSDIASMKNIPEGIKRDLINQMNSASGAEKSKIVDKANALNNMVGAQLVGVEPAIMGLQKYKLDTNGTVTVNKDDSVYGLMSAADYWRLGEDSYDLCVEQNCEYYSSWTIDIEGSGSDLVYVWTLKIDNPDITDQPLVRRFKAGK
;
A
#
# COMPACT_ATOMS: atom_id res chain seq x y z
N MET A 1 -20.89 32.40 45.73
CA MET A 1 -22.20 32.35 45.07
C MET A 1 -22.11 31.21 44.10
N SER A 2 -22.42 29.93 44.45
CA SER A 2 -23.75 29.29 44.54
C SER A 2 -24.54 29.49 43.24
N LEU A 3 -24.90 28.45 42.51
CA LEU A 3 -25.82 27.38 42.69
C LEU A 3 -25.83 26.47 41.42
N LEU A 4 -25.77 25.17 41.61
CA LEU A 4 -26.78 24.11 41.43
C LEU A 4 -27.02 23.67 39.95
N ALA A 5 -26.62 22.51 39.61
CA ALA A 5 -27.25 21.18 39.68
C ALA A 5 -28.55 21.03 38.87
N SER A 6 -28.54 20.18 37.86
CA SER A 6 -29.66 19.29 37.63
C SER A 6 -29.27 18.05 36.82
N ARG A 7 -29.36 16.91 37.49
CA ARG A 7 -29.42 15.56 36.91
C ARG A 7 -30.78 15.37 36.25
N ARG A 8 -30.84 14.66 35.15
CA ARG A 8 -31.98 13.80 34.82
C ARG A 8 -31.49 12.58 34.03
N THR A 9 -31.47 11.49 34.75
CA THR A 9 -31.53 10.09 34.26
C THR A 9 -32.89 9.83 33.67
N LEU A 10 -32.95 9.13 32.56
CA LEU A 10 -34.08 8.29 32.18
C LEU A 10 -33.59 7.07 31.43
N ALA A 11 -33.71 5.95 32.12
CA ALA A 11 -33.61 4.61 31.57
C ALA A 11 -35.00 4.23 31.00
N ALA A 12 -35.00 3.57 29.90
CA ALA A 12 -36.11 2.70 29.51
C ALA A 12 -35.60 1.53 28.69
N ALA A 13 -35.70 0.38 29.26
CA ALA A 13 -35.54 -0.93 28.65
C ALA A 13 -36.85 -1.34 27.98
N SER A 14 -36.77 -2.14 26.92
CA SER A 14 -37.77 -3.18 26.53
C SER A 14 -37.24 -3.85 25.25
N SER A 15 -36.69 -5.03 25.28
CA SER A 15 -37.37 -6.36 25.25
C SER A 15 -37.73 -6.81 23.83
N LEU A 16 -36.99 -7.84 23.41
CA LEU A 16 -37.34 -9.09 22.73
C LEU A 16 -38.38 -9.08 21.59
N LEU A 17 -37.98 -9.65 20.47
CA LEU A 17 -38.70 -10.77 19.87
C LEU A 17 -37.83 -11.56 18.90
N LEU A 18 -37.60 -12.82 19.23
CA LEU A 18 -37.15 -13.88 18.33
C LEU A 18 -38.23 -14.16 17.28
N ALA A 19 -37.80 -14.27 16.04
CA ALA A 19 -38.50 -15.04 15.04
C ALA A 19 -37.48 -15.84 14.22
N ALA A 20 -37.31 -17.09 14.59
CA ALA A 20 -36.67 -18.10 13.76
C ALA A 20 -37.65 -18.49 12.67
N VAL A 21 -37.31 -18.26 11.41
CA VAL A 21 -37.94 -18.97 10.29
C VAL A 21 -36.80 -19.55 9.46
N GLY A 22 -36.64 -20.85 9.62
CA GLY A 22 -35.82 -21.64 8.73
C GLY A 22 -36.46 -21.71 7.33
N LEU A 23 -35.67 -21.44 6.34
CA LEU A 23 -35.90 -21.84 4.96
C LEU A 23 -34.57 -22.27 4.36
N THR A 24 -34.35 -23.57 4.42
CA THR A 24 -33.40 -24.27 3.56
C THR A 24 -33.79 -24.05 2.10
N GLY A 25 -33.00 -23.23 1.43
CA GLY A 25 -33.07 -23.03 -0.01
C GLY A 25 -31.68 -22.95 -0.54
N CYS A 26 -31.08 -24.08 -0.90
CA CYS A 26 -29.89 -24.11 -1.73
C CYS A 26 -30.25 -23.56 -3.11
N LEU A 27 -30.03 -22.29 -3.32
CA LEU A 27 -29.89 -21.71 -4.64
C LEU A 27 -28.38 -21.51 -4.90
N SER A 28 -27.81 -22.51 -5.55
CA SER A 28 -26.48 -22.39 -6.15
C SER A 28 -26.53 -21.34 -7.23
N LEU A 29 -26.17 -20.10 -6.88
CA LEU A 29 -25.82 -19.08 -7.86
C LEU A 29 -24.40 -19.36 -8.34
N PRO A 30 -24.17 -19.56 -9.66
CA PRO A 30 -22.83 -19.62 -10.20
C PRO A 30 -22.31 -18.19 -10.33
N GLY A 31 -21.56 -17.76 -9.35
CA GLY A 31 -20.97 -16.44 -9.25
C GLY A 31 -20.37 -16.28 -7.86
N GLY A 32 -19.56 -17.24 -7.44
CA GLY A 32 -18.83 -17.15 -6.21
C GLY A 32 -17.87 -15.97 -6.28
N ALA A 33 -18.24 -14.84 -5.65
CA ALA A 33 -17.27 -13.86 -5.21
C ALA A 33 -16.34 -14.61 -4.26
N GLY A 34 -15.24 -15.13 -4.80
CA GLY A 34 -14.15 -15.73 -4.02
C GLY A 34 -13.69 -14.66 -3.04
N GLY A 35 -14.10 -14.81 -1.77
CA GLY A 35 -13.70 -13.86 -0.74
C GLY A 35 -12.19 -13.83 -0.70
N SER A 36 -11.62 -12.67 -0.98
CA SER A 36 -10.18 -12.41 -0.93
C SER A 36 -9.64 -12.89 0.41
N LYS A 37 -8.66 -13.79 0.36
CA LYS A 37 -8.12 -14.43 1.56
C LYS A 37 -6.79 -13.79 1.93
N SER A 38 -6.46 -13.76 3.20
CA SER A 38 -5.13 -13.35 3.67
C SER A 38 -4.00 -14.21 3.07
N SER A 39 -4.29 -15.47 2.71
CA SER A 39 -3.38 -16.35 1.98
C SER A 39 -2.96 -15.79 0.62
N ASP A 40 -3.83 -15.03 -0.04
CA ASP A 40 -3.52 -14.46 -1.35
C ASP A 40 -2.43 -13.39 -1.21
N ILE A 41 -2.52 -12.52 -0.19
CA ILE A 41 -1.49 -11.52 0.13
C ILE A 41 -0.19 -12.21 0.56
N ALA A 42 -0.27 -13.23 1.39
CA ALA A 42 0.91 -13.97 1.85
C ALA A 42 1.72 -14.60 0.70
N SER A 43 1.05 -14.97 -0.39
CA SER A 43 1.69 -15.56 -1.58
C SER A 43 2.38 -14.55 -2.50
N MET A 44 2.15 -13.26 -2.33
CA MET A 44 2.71 -12.20 -3.16
C MET A 44 4.23 -12.06 -2.93
N LYS A 45 5.00 -12.10 -4.00
CA LYS A 45 6.48 -12.17 -3.91
C LYS A 45 7.15 -10.80 -3.89
N ASN A 46 6.48 -9.78 -4.42
CA ASN A 46 7.08 -8.47 -4.67
C ASN A 46 6.69 -7.43 -3.61
N ILE A 47 6.22 -7.86 -2.45
CA ILE A 47 5.86 -6.99 -1.33
C ILE A 47 6.79 -7.33 -0.15
N PRO A 48 7.39 -6.33 0.52
CA PRO A 48 8.16 -6.52 1.74
C PRO A 48 7.39 -7.29 2.81
N GLU A 49 8.05 -8.16 3.57
CA GLU A 49 7.39 -9.05 4.54
C GLU A 49 6.68 -8.28 5.66
N GLY A 50 7.26 -7.15 6.12
CA GLY A 50 6.62 -6.26 7.09
C GLY A 50 5.31 -5.69 6.58
N ILE A 51 5.32 -5.20 5.32
CA ILE A 51 4.12 -4.65 4.68
C ILE A 51 3.06 -5.75 4.47
N LYS A 52 3.44 -6.96 4.05
CA LYS A 52 2.51 -8.10 3.94
C LYS A 52 1.83 -8.41 5.26
N ARG A 53 2.62 -8.48 6.34
CA ARG A 53 2.12 -8.74 7.70
C ARG A 53 1.09 -7.69 8.11
N ASP A 54 1.37 -6.41 7.85
CA ASP A 54 0.45 -5.32 8.18
C ASP A 54 -0.83 -5.37 7.36
N LEU A 55 -0.76 -5.66 6.05
CA LEU A 55 -1.93 -5.82 5.19
C LEU A 55 -2.79 -7.03 5.63
N ILE A 56 -2.16 -8.15 6.03
CA ILE A 56 -2.85 -9.33 6.55
C ILE A 56 -3.56 -8.99 7.87
N ASN A 57 -2.90 -8.27 8.77
CA ASN A 57 -3.49 -7.84 10.04
C ASN A 57 -4.69 -6.91 9.81
N GLN A 58 -4.57 -5.94 8.91
CA GLN A 58 -5.67 -5.08 8.50
C GLN A 58 -6.83 -5.91 7.92
N MET A 59 -6.53 -6.88 7.05
CA MET A 59 -7.53 -7.74 6.43
C MET A 59 -8.30 -8.61 7.44
N ASN A 60 -7.62 -9.07 8.50
CA ASN A 60 -8.25 -9.88 9.55
C ASN A 60 -9.23 -9.05 10.41
N SER A 61 -9.00 -7.74 10.55
CA SER A 61 -9.86 -6.83 11.32
C SER A 61 -10.91 -6.09 10.47
N ALA A 62 -10.75 -6.08 9.15
CA ALA A 62 -11.62 -5.35 8.23
C ALA A 62 -12.93 -6.08 7.94
N SER A 63 -13.92 -5.36 7.43
CA SER A 63 -15.19 -5.86 6.97
C SER A 63 -15.37 -5.71 5.45
N GLY A 64 -16.16 -6.55 4.84
CA GLY A 64 -16.70 -6.47 3.47
C GLY A 64 -15.87 -5.64 2.47
N ALA A 65 -16.33 -4.42 2.18
CA ALA A 65 -15.72 -3.54 1.20
C ALA A 65 -14.27 -3.09 1.54
N GLU A 66 -13.92 -3.04 2.82
CA GLU A 66 -12.56 -2.70 3.26
C GLU A 66 -11.57 -3.80 2.89
N LYS A 67 -11.99 -5.08 3.00
CA LYS A 67 -11.15 -6.21 2.57
C LYS A 67 -10.77 -6.10 1.10
N SER A 68 -11.72 -5.73 0.24
CA SER A 68 -11.44 -5.54 -1.18
C SER A 68 -10.40 -4.46 -1.41
N LYS A 69 -10.49 -3.32 -0.72
CA LYS A 69 -9.50 -2.24 -0.83
C LYS A 69 -8.10 -2.66 -0.40
N ILE A 70 -7.99 -3.47 0.66
CA ILE A 70 -6.71 -3.99 1.14
C ILE A 70 -6.09 -4.92 0.08
N VAL A 71 -6.89 -5.80 -0.53
CA VAL A 71 -6.43 -6.68 -1.60
C VAL A 71 -6.04 -5.90 -2.85
N ASP A 72 -6.80 -4.87 -3.22
CA ASP A 72 -6.48 -4.01 -4.35
C ASP A 72 -5.14 -3.29 -4.12
N LYS A 73 -4.90 -2.80 -2.90
CA LYS A 73 -3.62 -2.21 -2.50
C LYS A 73 -2.48 -3.23 -2.59
N ALA A 74 -2.67 -4.44 -2.09
CA ALA A 74 -1.68 -5.51 -2.16
C ALA A 74 -1.36 -5.89 -3.63
N ASN A 75 -2.39 -6.04 -4.46
CA ASN A 75 -2.23 -6.31 -5.89
C ASN A 75 -1.47 -5.19 -6.60
N ALA A 76 -1.78 -3.93 -6.30
CA ALA A 76 -1.09 -2.78 -6.87
C ALA A 76 0.40 -2.81 -6.53
N LEU A 77 0.76 -3.01 -5.25
CA LEU A 77 2.15 -3.13 -4.80
C LEU A 77 2.87 -4.30 -5.47
N ASN A 78 2.25 -5.47 -5.52
CA ASN A 78 2.85 -6.65 -6.14
C ASN A 78 3.08 -6.48 -7.64
N ASN A 79 2.13 -5.83 -8.34
CA ASN A 79 2.17 -5.61 -9.78
C ASN A 79 3.03 -4.41 -10.19
N MET A 80 3.45 -3.58 -9.25
CA MET A 80 4.36 -2.47 -9.49
C MET A 80 5.72 -2.97 -10.00
N VAL A 81 6.20 -4.09 -9.47
CA VAL A 81 7.41 -4.76 -9.94
C VAL A 81 7.15 -5.34 -11.33
N GLY A 82 8.00 -4.98 -12.27
CA GLY A 82 7.84 -5.31 -13.68
C GLY A 82 7.04 -4.29 -14.49
N ALA A 83 6.26 -3.41 -13.84
CA ALA A 83 5.56 -2.33 -14.52
C ALA A 83 6.50 -1.16 -14.83
N GLN A 84 6.27 -0.50 -15.96
CA GLN A 84 6.92 0.79 -16.23
C GLN A 84 6.19 1.88 -15.45
N LEU A 85 6.92 2.60 -14.61
CA LEU A 85 6.41 3.74 -13.86
C LEU A 85 6.80 5.04 -14.56
N VAL A 86 5.89 6.01 -14.56
CA VAL A 86 6.11 7.35 -15.08
C VAL A 86 5.93 8.34 -13.95
N GLY A 87 6.93 9.20 -13.72
CA GLY A 87 6.88 10.22 -12.69
C GLY A 87 5.81 11.26 -13.00
N VAL A 88 5.02 11.62 -11.99
CA VAL A 88 3.95 12.61 -12.12
C VAL A 88 4.12 13.79 -11.18
N GLU A 89 4.94 13.62 -10.12
CA GLU A 89 5.19 14.70 -9.18
C GLU A 89 6.55 14.50 -8.48
N PRO A 90 7.38 15.54 -8.37
CA PRO A 90 7.15 16.90 -8.90
C PRO A 90 7.08 16.92 -10.43
N ALA A 91 6.49 17.97 -11.02
CA ALA A 91 6.18 18.05 -12.46
C ALA A 91 7.40 17.82 -13.39
N ILE A 92 8.61 18.15 -12.93
CA ILE A 92 9.88 17.87 -13.64
C ILE A 92 10.08 16.36 -13.86
N MET A 93 9.45 15.53 -13.04
CA MET A 93 9.51 14.06 -13.14
C MET A 93 8.57 13.46 -14.21
N GLY A 94 7.71 14.23 -14.85
CA GLY A 94 6.74 13.73 -15.82
C GLY A 94 7.34 13.00 -17.03
N LEU A 95 8.61 13.16 -17.27
CA LEU A 95 9.35 12.47 -18.35
C LEU A 95 10.16 11.28 -17.83
N GLN A 96 10.29 11.09 -16.52
CA GLN A 96 11.07 10.01 -15.98
C GLN A 96 10.32 8.69 -16.06
N LYS A 97 11.00 7.70 -16.60
CA LYS A 97 10.55 6.31 -16.63
C LYS A 97 11.39 5.52 -15.65
N TYR A 98 10.73 4.78 -14.77
CA TYR A 98 11.35 3.98 -13.73
C TYR A 98 10.75 2.58 -13.74
N LYS A 99 11.57 1.56 -13.57
CA LYS A 99 11.09 0.19 -13.52
C LYS A 99 11.95 -0.63 -12.57
N LEU A 100 11.29 -1.32 -11.66
CA LEU A 100 11.89 -2.40 -10.88
C LEU A 100 11.70 -3.70 -11.66
N ASP A 101 12.76 -4.21 -12.26
CA ASP A 101 12.68 -5.45 -13.02
C ASP A 101 12.63 -6.67 -12.09
N THR A 102 11.92 -7.72 -12.50
CA THR A 102 11.72 -8.94 -11.71
C THR A 102 13.01 -9.71 -11.42
N ASN A 103 14.11 -9.39 -12.10
CA ASN A 103 15.44 -9.95 -11.89
C ASN A 103 16.28 -9.17 -10.86
N GLY A 104 15.70 -8.14 -10.21
CA GLY A 104 16.40 -7.33 -9.21
C GLY A 104 17.17 -6.15 -9.78
N THR A 105 17.06 -5.86 -11.09
CA THR A 105 17.67 -4.66 -11.68
C THR A 105 16.69 -3.49 -11.73
N VAL A 106 17.22 -2.28 -11.88
CA VAL A 106 16.45 -1.06 -12.07
C VAL A 106 16.70 -0.52 -13.47
N THR A 107 15.62 -0.24 -14.18
CA THR A 107 15.68 0.50 -15.44
C THR A 107 15.17 1.91 -15.23
N VAL A 108 16.01 2.90 -15.47
CA VAL A 108 15.68 4.31 -15.31
C VAL A 108 16.10 5.08 -16.56
N ASN A 109 15.32 6.10 -16.92
CA ASN A 109 15.77 7.08 -17.90
C ASN A 109 16.83 7.97 -17.23
N LYS A 110 18.11 7.77 -17.55
CA LYS A 110 19.26 8.43 -16.91
C LYS A 110 19.48 9.87 -17.38
N ASP A 111 18.64 10.40 -18.26
CA ASP A 111 18.80 11.77 -18.80
C ASP A 111 18.53 12.87 -17.76
N ASP A 112 18.13 12.49 -16.55
CA ASP A 112 17.74 13.44 -15.53
C ASP A 112 18.72 13.51 -14.37
N SER A 113 19.59 14.50 -14.44
CA SER A 113 20.44 14.94 -13.32
C SER A 113 19.67 15.37 -12.05
N VAL A 114 18.34 15.34 -12.09
CA VAL A 114 17.44 15.83 -11.03
C VAL A 114 17.13 14.78 -9.95
N TYR A 115 17.49 13.51 -10.15
CA TYR A 115 16.93 12.41 -9.33
C TYR A 115 17.85 11.79 -8.31
N GLY A 116 19.06 12.27 -8.20
CA GLY A 116 19.99 11.88 -7.16
C GLY A 116 19.98 10.37 -6.86
N LEU A 117 19.49 10.00 -5.69
CA LEU A 117 19.50 8.61 -5.20
C LEU A 117 18.75 7.61 -6.07
N MET A 118 17.63 8.00 -6.71
CA MET A 118 16.86 7.07 -7.54
C MET A 118 17.53 6.82 -8.89
N SER A 119 18.15 7.84 -9.48
CA SER A 119 18.83 7.72 -10.77
C SER A 119 20.19 6.99 -10.68
N ALA A 120 20.77 6.92 -9.49
CA ALA A 120 22.00 6.20 -9.24
C ALA A 120 21.79 4.69 -9.04
N ALA A 121 20.55 4.25 -8.83
CA ALA A 121 20.25 2.85 -8.56
C ALA A 121 20.31 2.02 -9.85
N ASP A 122 21.06 0.93 -9.83
CA ASP A 122 21.10 -0.08 -10.89
C ASP A 122 20.43 -1.39 -10.44
N TYR A 123 20.20 -1.58 -9.12
CA TYR A 123 19.60 -2.77 -8.53
C TYR A 123 18.56 -2.39 -7.47
N TRP A 124 17.73 -3.35 -7.13
CA TRP A 124 16.77 -3.22 -6.04
C TRP A 124 16.59 -4.55 -5.32
N ARG A 125 16.14 -4.47 -4.06
CA ARG A 125 15.74 -5.62 -3.26
C ARG A 125 14.57 -5.26 -2.34
N LEU A 126 13.92 -6.28 -1.77
CA LEU A 126 12.96 -6.09 -0.68
C LEU A 126 13.71 -5.95 0.64
N GLY A 127 13.48 -4.87 1.37
CA GLY A 127 13.81 -4.73 2.78
C GLY A 127 12.71 -5.36 3.67
N GLU A 128 12.78 -5.15 4.99
CA GLU A 128 11.73 -5.62 5.92
C GLU A 128 10.37 -4.93 5.63
N ASP A 129 10.38 -3.60 5.53
CA ASP A 129 9.21 -2.74 5.33
C ASP A 129 9.42 -1.72 4.20
N SER A 130 10.40 -1.94 3.32
CA SER A 130 10.84 -1.00 2.30
C SER A 130 11.24 -1.70 1.01
N TYR A 131 11.36 -0.91 -0.04
CA TYR A 131 12.04 -1.25 -1.27
C TYR A 131 13.39 -0.53 -1.25
N ASP A 132 14.48 -1.27 -1.23
CA ASP A 132 15.82 -0.71 -1.21
C ASP A 132 16.33 -0.56 -2.65
N LEU A 133 16.71 0.65 -3.00
CA LEU A 133 17.33 0.99 -4.27
C LEU A 133 18.84 1.03 -4.08
N CYS A 134 19.56 0.15 -4.78
CA CYS A 134 20.96 -0.13 -4.57
C CYS A 134 21.80 0.37 -5.76
N VAL A 135 22.95 0.96 -5.46
CA VAL A 135 23.92 1.37 -6.49
C VAL A 135 24.61 0.15 -7.08
N GLU A 136 24.91 -0.85 -6.25
CA GLU A 136 25.62 -2.05 -6.62
C GLU A 136 24.82 -3.31 -6.28
N GLN A 137 25.09 -4.42 -6.92
CA GLN A 137 24.38 -5.69 -6.75
C GLN A 137 24.44 -6.24 -5.32
N ASN A 138 25.54 -6.01 -4.60
CA ASN A 138 25.71 -6.39 -3.19
C ASN A 138 24.89 -5.51 -2.24
N CYS A 139 24.34 -4.39 -2.72
CA CYS A 139 23.52 -3.46 -1.96
C CYS A 139 24.20 -2.90 -0.71
N GLU A 140 25.50 -2.63 -0.79
CA GLU A 140 26.24 -2.00 0.30
C GLU A 140 25.79 -0.53 0.47
N TYR A 141 25.59 0.16 -0.67
CA TYR A 141 25.04 1.51 -0.71
C TYR A 141 23.63 1.49 -1.28
N TYR A 142 22.65 1.89 -0.48
CA TYR A 142 21.25 1.88 -0.88
C TYR A 142 20.46 3.01 -0.23
N SER A 143 19.30 3.27 -0.79
CA SER A 143 18.26 4.12 -0.20
C SER A 143 16.98 3.30 -0.02
N SER A 144 16.37 3.39 1.16
CA SER A 144 15.14 2.65 1.49
C SER A 144 13.92 3.51 1.22
N TRP A 145 12.93 2.95 0.56
CA TRP A 145 11.70 3.63 0.19
C TRP A 145 10.48 2.85 0.65
N THR A 146 9.60 3.52 1.38
CA THR A 146 8.25 3.01 1.60
C THR A 146 7.36 3.41 0.42
N ILE A 147 6.41 2.55 0.06
CA ILE A 147 5.49 2.82 -1.04
C ILE A 147 4.07 2.69 -0.57
N ASP A 148 3.31 3.74 -0.73
CA ASP A 148 1.86 3.75 -0.53
C ASP A 148 1.11 3.89 -1.85
N ILE A 149 -0.19 3.62 -1.82
CA ILE A 149 -1.07 3.64 -2.99
C ILE A 149 -2.16 4.67 -2.76
N GLU A 150 -2.25 5.64 -3.67
CA GLU A 150 -3.34 6.61 -3.73
C GLU A 150 -4.20 6.35 -4.97
N GLY A 151 -5.49 6.62 -4.86
CA GLY A 151 -6.43 6.42 -5.98
C GLY A 151 -6.76 4.96 -6.28
N SER A 152 -7.32 4.71 -7.44
CA SER A 152 -7.70 3.37 -7.90
C SER A 152 -7.85 3.32 -9.43
N GLY A 153 -7.79 2.13 -10.02
CA GLY A 153 -7.96 1.93 -11.46
C GLY A 153 -6.94 2.75 -12.27
N SER A 154 -7.42 3.58 -13.21
CA SER A 154 -6.59 4.45 -14.06
C SER A 154 -5.92 5.60 -13.31
N ASP A 155 -6.44 5.95 -12.13
CA ASP A 155 -5.95 7.06 -11.32
C ASP A 155 -5.02 6.62 -10.19
N LEU A 156 -4.63 5.35 -10.21
CA LEU A 156 -3.72 4.77 -9.22
C LEU A 156 -2.34 5.44 -9.30
N VAL A 157 -1.85 5.90 -8.14
CA VAL A 157 -0.57 6.55 -7.97
C VAL A 157 0.23 5.80 -6.90
N TYR A 158 1.46 5.48 -7.21
CA TYR A 158 2.45 4.95 -6.28
C TYR A 158 3.17 6.12 -5.61
N VAL A 159 3.06 6.25 -4.30
CA VAL A 159 3.70 7.30 -3.51
C VAL A 159 4.91 6.73 -2.82
N TRP A 160 6.08 7.07 -3.31
CA TRP A 160 7.36 6.64 -2.78
C TRP A 160 7.88 7.68 -1.80
N THR A 161 8.15 7.27 -0.58
CA THR A 161 8.69 8.12 0.48
C THR A 161 10.04 7.58 0.92
N LEU A 162 11.08 8.41 0.85
CA LEU A 162 12.42 8.06 1.32
C LEU A 162 12.38 7.87 2.84
N LYS A 163 12.82 6.71 3.29
CA LYS A 163 12.98 6.41 4.71
C LYS A 163 14.31 7.03 5.18
N ILE A 164 14.22 7.90 6.16
CA ILE A 164 15.38 8.56 6.75
C ILE A 164 15.53 8.04 8.17
N ASP A 165 16.55 7.23 8.41
CA ASP A 165 16.79 6.61 9.73
C ASP A 165 17.62 7.53 10.66
N ASN A 166 17.99 8.73 10.21
CA ASN A 166 18.74 9.69 11.02
C ASN A 166 17.78 10.66 11.75
N PRO A 167 17.66 10.60 13.09
CA PRO A 167 16.78 11.48 13.86
C PRO A 167 17.20 12.96 13.83
N ASP A 168 18.44 13.25 13.44
CA ASP A 168 18.94 14.62 13.34
C ASP A 168 18.50 15.32 12.04
N ILE A 169 17.96 14.55 11.09
CA ILE A 169 17.40 15.10 9.85
C ILE A 169 15.93 15.42 10.08
N THR A 170 15.65 16.69 10.31
CA THR A 170 14.28 17.23 10.53
C THR A 170 13.59 17.67 9.25
N ASP A 171 14.25 17.56 8.11
CA ASP A 171 13.68 17.93 6.82
C ASP A 171 12.52 17.02 6.43
N GLN A 172 11.59 17.57 5.65
CA GLN A 172 10.47 16.77 5.16
C GLN A 172 10.99 15.61 4.31
N PRO A 173 10.41 14.41 4.47
CA PRO A 173 10.85 13.25 3.70
C PRO A 173 10.70 13.51 2.19
N LEU A 174 11.68 13.04 1.43
CA LEU A 174 11.62 13.11 -0.02
C LEU A 174 10.49 12.21 -0.52
N VAL A 175 9.51 12.80 -1.19
CA VAL A 175 8.36 12.10 -1.76
C VAL A 175 8.41 12.14 -3.28
N ARG A 176 8.12 11.03 -3.93
CA ARG A 176 8.00 10.90 -5.38
C ARG A 176 6.73 10.17 -5.74
N ARG A 177 6.04 10.62 -6.76
CA ARG A 177 4.78 10.03 -7.22
C ARG A 177 4.91 9.51 -8.63
N PHE A 178 4.42 8.30 -8.85
CA PHE A 178 4.46 7.61 -10.14
C PHE A 178 3.09 7.04 -10.50
N LYS A 179 2.82 6.98 -11.79
CA LYS A 179 1.72 6.20 -12.37
C LYS A 179 2.29 5.04 -13.18
N ALA A 180 1.54 3.96 -13.31
CA ALA A 180 1.88 2.93 -14.28
C ALA A 180 1.82 3.54 -15.69
N GLY A 181 2.91 3.43 -16.44
CA GLY A 181 2.95 3.79 -17.86
C GLY A 181 2.10 2.83 -18.70
N LYS A 182 1.56 3.33 -19.77
CA LYS A 182 0.89 2.51 -20.79
C LYS A 182 1.91 1.88 -21.71
#